data_1df601be9cfe8905259afc0ad5a533cb
#
_entry.id   1df601be9cfe8905259afc0ad5a533cb
#
_cell.length_a   1.000
_cell.length_b   1.000
_cell.length_c   1.000
_cell.angle_alpha   90.00
_cell.angle_beta   90.00
_cell.angle_gamma   90.00
#
_symmetry.space_group_name_H-M   'P 1'
#
loop_
_entity.id
_entity.type
_entity.pdbx_description
1 polymer ?
#
loop_
_entity_poly.entity_id
_entity_poly.type
_entity_poly.pdbx_seq_one_letter_code
_entity_poly.pdbx_strand_id
1 'polypeptide(L)'
;MLNLASETDPGWLERVRARLDDVLLDHAHCEKKAAGAAVKLLFAYPHHAFIQAPLSALAREELEHFDAVQAVLRERGVRYRSQAPSEYGALLHAHVRPGEPERALDLFLIAALIEARSCERFKLLAAGLEEPELAAFYEQLFASEARHHAMYVELARELAGEQVARDRLAELAEIEAEILAKPGRRPRLHS
;
A
#
# COMPACT_ATOMS: atom_id res chain seq x y z
N MET A 1 11.78 2.06 -10.01
CA MET A 1 12.07 3.00 -8.90
C MET A 1 10.76 3.29 -8.22
N LEU A 2 10.67 3.22 -6.88
CA LEU A 2 9.39 3.30 -6.15
C LEU A 2 8.80 4.72 -6.03
N ASN A 3 9.50 5.74 -6.50
CA ASN A 3 9.06 7.15 -6.49
C ASN A 3 8.71 7.72 -5.10
N LEU A 4 9.25 7.15 -4.03
CA LEU A 4 9.13 7.68 -2.67
C LEU A 4 10.10 8.85 -2.47
N ALA A 5 9.68 9.91 -1.77
CA ALA A 5 10.51 11.08 -1.45
C ALA A 5 11.29 10.90 -0.15
N SER A 6 10.94 9.93 0.69
CA SER A 6 11.65 9.61 1.94
C SER A 6 11.82 8.11 2.12
N GLU A 7 12.87 7.73 2.85
CA GLU A 7 13.05 6.38 3.36
C GLU A 7 12.27 6.19 4.68
N THR A 8 11.95 4.94 5.00
CA THR A 8 11.35 4.59 6.30
C THR A 8 12.35 4.91 7.44
N ASP A 9 11.86 5.50 8.53
CA ASP A 9 12.64 5.78 9.74
C ASP A 9 13.41 4.53 10.21
N PRO A 10 14.74 4.62 10.44
CA PRO A 10 15.57 3.48 10.85
C PRO A 10 15.07 2.73 12.09
N GLY A 11 14.40 3.43 13.02
CA GLY A 11 13.81 2.82 14.21
C GLY A 11 12.47 2.11 13.98
N TRP A 12 11.88 2.20 12.77
CA TRP A 12 10.58 1.59 12.47
C TRP A 12 10.60 0.07 12.65
N LEU A 13 11.60 -0.60 12.11
CA LEU A 13 11.71 -2.06 12.18
C LEU A 13 11.79 -2.58 13.63
N GLU A 14 12.53 -1.90 14.49
CA GLU A 14 12.61 -2.26 15.90
C GLU A 14 11.26 -2.13 16.62
N ARG A 15 10.55 -1.03 16.35
CA ARG A 15 9.20 -0.83 16.87
C ARG A 15 8.21 -1.89 16.37
N VAL A 16 8.34 -2.31 15.11
CA VAL A 16 7.52 -3.39 14.53
C VAL A 16 7.83 -4.73 15.18
N ARG A 17 9.10 -5.09 15.34
CA ARG A 17 9.52 -6.35 16.02
C ARG A 17 8.93 -6.45 17.43
N ALA A 18 8.89 -5.36 18.18
CA ALA A 18 8.32 -5.32 19.52
C ALA A 18 6.79 -5.53 19.54
N ARG A 19 6.10 -5.39 18.41
CA ARG A 19 4.65 -5.48 18.27
C ARG A 19 4.23 -6.21 16.98
N LEU A 20 4.97 -7.23 16.60
CA LEU A 20 4.85 -7.91 15.30
C LEU A 20 3.43 -8.43 15.03
N ASP A 21 2.78 -9.03 16.02
CA ASP A 21 1.41 -9.55 15.87
C ASP A 21 0.37 -8.44 15.60
N ASP A 22 0.54 -7.25 16.21
CA ASP A 22 -0.32 -6.11 15.91
C ASP A 22 -0.09 -5.56 14.50
N VAL A 23 1.14 -5.63 14.00
CA VAL A 23 1.49 -5.22 12.63
C VAL A 23 1.00 -6.23 11.60
N LEU A 24 1.11 -7.53 11.86
CA LEU A 24 0.53 -8.58 11.03
C LEU A 24 -1.00 -8.45 10.93
N LEU A 25 -1.66 -8.13 12.05
CA LEU A 25 -3.10 -7.85 12.04
C LEU A 25 -3.44 -6.62 11.19
N ASP A 26 -2.66 -5.54 11.32
CA ASP A 26 -2.81 -4.34 10.49
C ASP A 26 -2.56 -4.64 9.00
N HIS A 27 -1.54 -5.43 8.70
CA HIS A 27 -1.22 -5.91 7.36
C HIS A 27 -2.43 -6.62 6.72
N ALA A 28 -3.03 -7.60 7.38
CA ALA A 28 -4.24 -8.25 6.88
C ALA A 28 -5.39 -7.25 6.60
N HIS A 29 -5.51 -6.17 7.39
CA HIS A 29 -6.47 -5.11 7.10
C HIS A 29 -6.05 -4.25 5.90
N CYS A 30 -4.75 -4.06 5.65
CA CYS A 30 -4.25 -3.32 4.49
C CYS A 30 -4.56 -4.03 3.20
N GLU A 31 -4.28 -5.34 3.08
CA GLU A 31 -4.58 -6.16 1.91
C GLU A 31 -6.07 -6.11 1.54
N LYS A 32 -6.93 -6.35 2.53
CA LYS A 32 -8.37 -6.24 2.32
C LYS A 32 -8.84 -4.86 1.87
N LYS A 33 -8.19 -3.78 2.36
CA LYS A 33 -8.50 -2.41 1.93
C LYS A 33 -8.01 -2.15 0.50
N ALA A 34 -6.84 -2.67 0.13
CA ALA A 34 -6.29 -2.56 -1.22
C ALA A 34 -7.23 -3.24 -2.24
N ALA A 35 -7.68 -4.47 -1.97
CA ALA A 35 -8.70 -5.13 -2.76
C ALA A 35 -9.98 -4.30 -2.89
N GLY A 36 -10.48 -3.77 -1.77
CA GLY A 36 -11.68 -2.92 -1.75
C GLY A 36 -11.50 -1.60 -2.50
N ALA A 37 -10.31 -1.00 -2.49
CA ALA A 37 -9.98 0.20 -3.24
C ALA A 37 -9.99 -0.07 -4.74
N ALA A 38 -9.37 -1.17 -5.20
CA ALA A 38 -9.41 -1.57 -6.60
C ALA A 38 -10.85 -1.79 -7.10
N VAL A 39 -11.69 -2.48 -6.32
CA VAL A 39 -13.10 -2.69 -6.66
C VAL A 39 -13.87 -1.37 -6.71
N LYS A 40 -13.61 -0.43 -5.79
CA LYS A 40 -14.23 0.91 -5.84
C LYS A 40 -13.87 1.68 -7.10
N LEU A 41 -12.63 1.57 -7.58
CA LEU A 41 -12.20 2.20 -8.83
C LEU A 41 -12.93 1.60 -10.05
N LEU A 42 -13.14 0.28 -10.09
CA LEU A 42 -13.94 -0.38 -11.12
C LEU A 42 -15.39 0.17 -11.18
N PHE A 43 -16.01 0.39 -10.04
CA PHE A 43 -17.34 0.97 -9.96
C PHE A 43 -17.37 2.46 -10.31
N ALA A 44 -16.37 3.22 -9.91
CA ALA A 44 -16.30 4.66 -10.13
C ALA A 44 -16.03 5.00 -11.60
N TYR A 45 -15.25 4.17 -12.30
CA TYR A 45 -14.76 4.45 -13.66
C TYR A 45 -15.07 3.33 -14.66
N PRO A 46 -16.36 2.92 -14.82
CA PRO A 46 -16.74 1.82 -15.70
C PRO A 46 -16.45 2.10 -17.19
N HIS A 47 -16.34 3.38 -17.57
CA HIS A 47 -16.10 3.79 -18.96
C HIS A 47 -14.63 3.75 -19.37
N HIS A 48 -13.69 3.62 -18.43
CA HIS A 48 -12.27 3.46 -18.71
C HIS A 48 -11.94 1.99 -18.91
N ALA A 49 -11.97 1.51 -20.16
CA ALA A 49 -11.75 0.10 -20.48
C ALA A 49 -10.35 -0.40 -20.03
N PHE A 50 -9.35 0.47 -20.07
CA PHE A 50 -7.95 0.14 -19.75
C PHE A 50 -7.73 -0.23 -18.28
N ILE A 51 -8.57 0.24 -17.34
CA ILE A 51 -8.42 -0.09 -15.92
C ILE A 51 -9.10 -1.43 -15.54
N GLN A 52 -10.06 -1.93 -16.32
CA GLN A 52 -10.95 -3.00 -15.88
C GLN A 52 -10.21 -4.31 -15.60
N ALA A 53 -9.39 -4.77 -16.54
CA ALA A 53 -8.64 -6.01 -16.38
C ALA A 53 -7.53 -5.90 -15.33
N PRO A 54 -6.67 -4.85 -15.32
CA PRO A 54 -5.62 -4.69 -14.31
C PRO A 54 -6.17 -4.62 -12.89
N LEU A 55 -7.17 -3.77 -12.62
CA LEU A 55 -7.73 -3.63 -11.27
C LEU A 55 -8.51 -4.86 -10.82
N SER A 56 -9.14 -5.58 -11.73
CA SER A 56 -9.80 -6.85 -11.42
C SER A 56 -8.79 -7.95 -11.04
N ALA A 57 -7.63 -7.99 -11.71
CA ALA A 57 -6.54 -8.91 -11.37
C ALA A 57 -5.94 -8.54 -10.01
N LEU A 58 -5.62 -7.27 -9.79
CA LEU A 58 -5.12 -6.75 -8.53
C LEU A 58 -6.05 -7.11 -7.37
N ALA A 59 -7.36 -6.84 -7.48
CA ALA A 59 -8.28 -7.10 -6.39
C ALA A 59 -8.30 -8.59 -5.96
N ARG A 60 -8.09 -9.52 -6.89
CA ARG A 60 -7.97 -10.96 -6.57
C ARG A 60 -6.64 -11.27 -5.87
N GLU A 61 -5.52 -10.72 -6.37
CA GLU A 61 -4.19 -10.90 -5.78
C GLU A 61 -4.15 -10.37 -4.34
N GLU A 62 -4.75 -9.19 -4.09
CA GLU A 62 -4.85 -8.62 -2.74
C GLU A 62 -5.69 -9.47 -1.77
N LEU A 63 -6.74 -10.13 -2.26
CA LEU A 63 -7.49 -11.09 -1.43
C LEU A 63 -6.70 -12.38 -1.17
N GLU A 64 -5.87 -12.82 -2.11
CA GLU A 64 -4.93 -13.94 -1.89
C GLU A 64 -3.87 -13.58 -0.85
N HIS A 65 -3.32 -12.35 -0.90
CA HIS A 65 -2.41 -11.83 0.12
C HIS A 65 -3.09 -11.76 1.49
N PHE A 66 -4.32 -11.26 1.56
CA PHE A 66 -5.12 -11.25 2.78
C PHE A 66 -5.27 -12.65 3.38
N ASP A 67 -5.59 -13.65 2.57
CA ASP A 67 -5.72 -15.04 3.02
C ASP A 67 -4.38 -15.61 3.51
N ALA A 68 -3.28 -15.28 2.85
CA ALA A 68 -1.93 -15.67 3.25
C ALA A 68 -1.54 -15.04 4.61
N VAL A 69 -1.77 -13.74 4.81
CA VAL A 69 -1.53 -13.10 6.11
C VAL A 69 -2.41 -13.70 7.21
N GLN A 70 -3.67 -14.04 6.90
CA GLN A 70 -4.53 -14.73 7.86
C GLN A 70 -4.00 -16.13 8.23
N ALA A 71 -3.36 -16.86 7.29
CA ALA A 71 -2.70 -18.12 7.60
C ALA A 71 -1.56 -17.92 8.61
N VAL A 72 -0.69 -16.92 8.38
CA VAL A 72 0.38 -16.55 9.31
C VAL A 72 -0.18 -16.21 10.70
N LEU A 73 -1.25 -15.40 10.77
CA LEU A 73 -1.90 -15.06 12.06
C LEU A 73 -2.41 -16.31 12.79
N ARG A 74 -3.03 -17.28 12.08
CA ARG A 74 -3.53 -18.53 12.67
C ARG A 74 -2.39 -19.40 13.23
N GLU A 75 -1.30 -19.54 12.49
CA GLU A 75 -0.11 -20.29 12.92
C GLU A 75 0.51 -19.69 14.19
N ARG A 76 0.46 -18.38 14.32
CA ARG A 76 0.91 -17.62 15.51
C ARG A 76 -0.11 -17.62 16.66
N GLY A 77 -1.29 -18.21 16.49
CA GLY A 77 -2.37 -18.19 17.50
C GLY A 77 -3.02 -16.79 17.65
N VAL A 78 -2.82 -15.89 16.71
CA VAL A 78 -3.37 -14.54 16.74
C VAL A 78 -4.75 -14.53 16.07
N ARG A 79 -5.78 -14.18 16.86
CA ARG A 79 -7.14 -14.09 16.33
C ARG A 79 -7.29 -12.83 15.47
N TYR A 80 -7.75 -13.00 14.22
CA TYR A 80 -8.17 -11.88 13.37
C TYR A 80 -9.35 -11.14 14.03
N ARG A 81 -9.23 -9.84 14.18
CA ARG A 81 -10.20 -8.96 14.85
C ARG A 81 -10.17 -7.56 14.27
N SER A 82 -11.20 -6.79 14.55
CA SER A 82 -11.20 -5.36 14.22
C SER A 82 -10.02 -4.63 14.87
N GLN A 83 -9.43 -3.71 14.13
CA GLN A 83 -8.35 -2.84 14.60
C GLN A 83 -8.59 -1.42 14.07
N ALA A 84 -8.33 -0.42 14.90
CA ALA A 84 -8.39 0.97 14.46
C ALA A 84 -7.36 1.21 13.34
N PRO A 85 -7.75 1.76 12.19
CA PRO A 85 -6.85 1.98 11.07
C PRO A 85 -5.75 2.99 11.43
N SER A 86 -4.63 2.93 10.70
CA SER A 86 -3.67 4.03 10.63
C SER A 86 -4.35 5.26 9.98
N GLU A 87 -3.92 6.45 10.38
CA GLU A 87 -4.38 7.71 9.78
C GLU A 87 -3.76 7.96 8.39
N TYR A 88 -2.68 7.25 8.06
CA TYR A 88 -1.88 7.42 6.85
C TYR A 88 -2.72 7.48 5.57
N GLY A 89 -3.54 6.47 5.30
CA GLY A 89 -4.36 6.45 4.09
C GLY A 89 -5.39 7.57 4.05
N ALA A 90 -5.98 7.94 5.19
CA ALA A 90 -6.94 9.04 5.26
C ALA A 90 -6.26 10.40 5.01
N LEU A 91 -5.06 10.61 5.55
CA LEU A 91 -4.27 11.81 5.35
C LEU A 91 -3.87 11.97 3.87
N LEU A 92 -3.42 10.89 3.22
CA LEU A 92 -3.15 10.91 1.77
C LEU A 92 -4.41 11.24 0.95
N HIS A 93 -5.52 10.57 1.24
CA HIS A 93 -6.79 10.82 0.51
C HIS A 93 -7.36 12.22 0.70
N ALA A 94 -6.98 12.95 1.74
CA ALA A 94 -7.34 14.35 1.92
C ALA A 94 -6.76 15.27 0.82
N HIS A 95 -5.75 14.82 0.09
CA HIS A 95 -5.12 15.53 -1.02
C HIS A 95 -5.68 15.16 -2.40
N VAL A 96 -6.71 14.32 -2.45
CA VAL A 96 -7.43 14.00 -3.70
C VAL A 96 -8.22 15.22 -4.16
N ARG A 97 -7.95 15.66 -5.37
CA ARG A 97 -8.68 16.77 -6.00
C ARG A 97 -10.15 16.36 -6.29
N PRO A 98 -11.12 17.26 -6.18
CA PRO A 98 -12.54 16.88 -6.28
C PRO A 98 -13.04 16.66 -7.72
N GLY A 99 -12.39 17.30 -8.72
CA GLY A 99 -12.83 17.28 -10.13
C GLY A 99 -12.23 16.15 -10.95
N GLU A 100 -12.92 15.69 -11.97
CA GLU A 100 -12.39 14.76 -12.96
C GLU A 100 -11.73 15.53 -14.12
N PRO A 101 -10.67 15.02 -14.75
CA PRO A 101 -10.02 13.71 -14.53
C PRO A 101 -8.98 13.71 -13.39
N GLU A 102 -8.72 14.83 -12.75
CA GLU A 102 -7.68 14.98 -11.72
C GLU A 102 -7.94 14.07 -10.51
N ARG A 103 -9.21 13.85 -10.19
CA ARG A 103 -9.61 12.96 -9.10
C ARG A 103 -9.20 11.50 -9.37
N ALA A 104 -9.46 11.01 -10.57
CA ALA A 104 -9.07 9.66 -10.98
C ALA A 104 -7.53 9.50 -10.95
N LEU A 105 -6.81 10.49 -11.48
CA LEU A 105 -5.35 10.55 -11.47
C LEU A 105 -4.82 10.46 -10.04
N ASP A 106 -5.32 11.30 -9.12
CA ASP A 106 -4.87 11.31 -7.73
C ASP A 106 -5.15 9.99 -7.01
N LEU A 107 -6.28 9.35 -7.28
CA LEU A 107 -6.62 8.04 -6.70
C LEU A 107 -5.66 6.94 -7.15
N PHE A 108 -5.28 6.91 -8.44
CA PHE A 108 -4.29 5.96 -8.95
C PHE A 108 -2.91 6.22 -8.35
N LEU A 109 -2.48 7.48 -8.29
CA LEU A 109 -1.15 7.83 -7.78
C LEU A 109 -1.02 7.63 -6.26
N ILE A 110 -2.07 7.91 -5.48
CA ILE A 110 -2.10 7.61 -4.05
C ILE A 110 -2.05 6.10 -3.81
N ALA A 111 -2.80 5.31 -4.58
CA ALA A 111 -2.68 3.86 -4.52
C ALA A 111 -1.24 3.41 -4.85
N ALA A 112 -0.65 3.94 -5.93
CA ALA A 112 0.74 3.66 -6.28
C ALA A 112 1.74 3.96 -5.14
N LEU A 113 1.57 5.07 -4.41
CA LEU A 113 2.44 5.41 -3.27
C LEU A 113 2.23 4.47 -2.08
N ILE A 114 1.00 4.04 -1.81
CA ILE A 114 0.71 3.06 -0.76
C ILE A 114 1.42 1.74 -1.07
N GLU A 115 1.31 1.23 -2.31
CA GLU A 115 2.02 0.01 -2.74
C GLU A 115 3.55 0.19 -2.68
N ALA A 116 4.06 1.36 -3.10
CA ALA A 116 5.48 1.66 -3.00
C ALA A 116 5.99 1.62 -1.56
N ARG A 117 5.21 2.16 -0.62
CA ARG A 117 5.57 2.14 0.81
C ARG A 117 5.45 0.74 1.40
N SER A 118 4.44 -0.03 1.02
CA SER A 118 4.33 -1.46 1.36
C SER A 118 5.56 -2.22 0.86
N CYS A 119 5.92 -2.03 -0.41
CA CYS A 119 7.09 -2.65 -1.04
C CYS A 119 8.39 -2.36 -0.27
N GLU A 120 8.66 -1.08 0.07
CA GLU A 120 9.85 -0.70 0.85
C GLU A 120 9.86 -1.40 2.22
N ARG A 121 8.73 -1.41 2.92
CA ARG A 121 8.61 -1.99 4.26
C ARG A 121 8.67 -3.51 4.26
N PHE A 122 8.13 -4.16 3.24
CA PHE A 122 8.29 -5.61 3.08
C PHE A 122 9.74 -6.00 2.86
N LYS A 123 10.50 -5.19 2.11
CA LYS A 123 11.95 -5.37 1.98
C LYS A 123 12.67 -5.25 3.32
N LEU A 124 12.30 -4.27 4.15
CA LEU A 124 12.88 -4.11 5.50
C LEU A 124 12.51 -5.28 6.41
N LEU A 125 11.28 -5.77 6.36
CA LEU A 125 10.83 -6.93 7.12
C LEU A 125 11.54 -8.20 6.67
N ALA A 126 11.64 -8.45 5.36
CA ALA A 126 12.35 -9.60 4.82
C ALA A 126 13.83 -9.62 5.25
N ALA A 127 14.50 -8.46 5.23
CA ALA A 127 15.91 -8.36 5.61
C ALA A 127 16.14 -8.39 7.13
N GLY A 128 15.15 -8.02 7.93
CA GLY A 128 15.35 -7.75 9.35
C GLY A 128 14.63 -8.66 10.32
N LEU A 129 13.66 -9.48 9.91
CA LEU A 129 13.01 -10.42 10.82
C LEU A 129 13.91 -11.62 11.12
N GLU A 130 13.88 -12.08 12.36
CA GLU A 130 14.67 -13.23 12.82
C GLU A 130 13.98 -14.56 12.49
N GLU A 131 12.67 -14.55 12.19
CA GLU A 131 11.88 -15.72 11.82
C GLU A 131 12.04 -15.99 10.31
N PRO A 132 12.78 -17.04 9.87
CA PRO A 132 13.12 -17.22 8.45
C PRO A 132 11.89 -17.41 7.56
N GLU A 133 10.86 -18.09 8.04
CA GLU A 133 9.63 -18.34 7.28
C GLU A 133 8.86 -17.04 7.05
N LEU A 134 8.80 -16.16 8.05
CA LEU A 134 8.14 -14.87 7.94
C LEU A 134 8.96 -13.89 7.09
N ALA A 135 10.28 -13.93 7.17
CA ALA A 135 11.17 -13.18 6.30
C ALA A 135 10.97 -13.57 4.83
N ALA A 136 10.94 -14.88 4.53
CA ALA A 136 10.67 -15.39 3.18
C ALA A 136 9.26 -15.03 2.68
N PHE A 137 8.26 -15.01 3.55
CA PHE A 137 6.91 -14.54 3.24
C PHE A 137 6.92 -13.08 2.75
N TYR A 138 7.59 -12.17 3.48
CA TYR A 138 7.69 -10.78 3.07
C TYR A 138 8.55 -10.56 1.82
N GLU A 139 9.55 -11.40 1.57
CA GLU A 139 10.32 -11.37 0.32
C GLU A 139 9.46 -11.70 -0.90
N GLN A 140 8.52 -12.64 -0.78
CA GLN A 140 7.56 -12.95 -1.85
C GLN A 140 6.60 -11.80 -2.12
N LEU A 141 6.02 -11.20 -1.08
CA LEU A 141 5.10 -10.08 -1.22
C LEU A 141 5.77 -8.83 -1.81
N PHE A 142 7.03 -8.57 -1.47
CA PHE A 142 7.79 -7.46 -2.04
C PHE A 142 7.72 -7.38 -3.56
N ALA A 143 7.82 -8.51 -4.27
CA ALA A 143 7.76 -8.55 -5.72
C ALA A 143 6.36 -8.21 -6.26
N SER A 144 5.30 -8.59 -5.54
CA SER A 144 3.92 -8.25 -5.90
C SER A 144 3.65 -6.76 -5.76
N GLU A 145 4.00 -6.17 -4.62
CA GLU A 145 3.82 -4.74 -4.37
C GLU A 145 4.56 -3.85 -5.38
N ALA A 146 5.76 -4.28 -5.82
CA ALA A 146 6.48 -3.57 -6.87
C ALA A 146 5.73 -3.59 -8.21
N ARG A 147 5.04 -4.69 -8.53
CA ARG A 147 4.18 -4.78 -9.74
C ARG A 147 2.92 -3.93 -9.59
N HIS A 148 2.28 -3.95 -8.41
CA HIS A 148 1.09 -3.16 -8.11
C HIS A 148 1.39 -1.66 -8.23
N HIS A 149 2.48 -1.18 -7.62
CA HIS A 149 2.97 0.18 -7.82
C HIS A 149 3.13 0.54 -9.30
N ALA A 150 3.85 -0.28 -10.06
CA ALA A 150 4.11 -0.02 -11.48
C ALA A 150 2.81 0.01 -12.29
N MET A 151 1.88 -0.89 -12.01
CA MET A 151 0.58 -0.94 -12.66
C MET A 151 -0.23 0.33 -12.42
N TYR A 152 -0.33 0.82 -11.17
CA TYR A 152 -1.06 2.06 -10.88
C TYR A 152 -0.41 3.28 -11.52
N VAL A 153 0.92 3.36 -11.57
CA VAL A 153 1.64 4.43 -12.29
C VAL A 153 1.32 4.40 -13.78
N GLU A 154 1.25 3.21 -14.38
CA GLU A 154 0.92 3.07 -15.80
C GLU A 154 -0.52 3.48 -16.10
N LEU A 155 -1.49 3.10 -15.25
CA LEU A 155 -2.87 3.58 -15.35
C LEU A 155 -2.97 5.11 -15.26
N ALA A 156 -2.19 5.72 -14.37
CA ALA A 156 -2.11 7.18 -14.25
C ALA A 156 -1.55 7.85 -15.51
N ARG A 157 -0.51 7.24 -16.12
CA ARG A 157 0.09 7.72 -17.39
C ARG A 157 -0.87 7.59 -18.57
N GLU A 158 -1.58 6.49 -18.66
CA GLU A 158 -2.58 6.28 -19.71
C GLU A 158 -3.74 7.29 -19.59
N LEU A 159 -4.14 7.61 -18.36
CA LEU A 159 -5.19 8.58 -18.10
C LEU A 159 -4.79 10.03 -18.43
N ALA A 160 -3.63 10.48 -18.00
CA ALA A 160 -3.27 11.90 -17.99
C ALA A 160 -2.02 12.26 -18.82
N GLY A 161 -1.33 11.27 -19.36
CA GLY A 161 -0.04 11.43 -20.03
C GLY A 161 1.15 11.40 -19.05
N GLU A 162 2.31 11.01 -19.60
CA GLU A 162 3.55 10.75 -18.84
C GLU A 162 3.98 11.92 -17.95
N GLN A 163 4.02 13.14 -18.50
CA GLN A 163 4.54 14.31 -17.79
C GLN A 163 3.62 14.70 -16.62
N VAL A 164 2.31 14.76 -16.85
CA VAL A 164 1.32 15.14 -15.82
C VAL A 164 1.28 14.12 -14.68
N ALA A 165 1.30 12.83 -15.02
CA ALA A 165 1.32 11.76 -14.02
C ALA A 165 2.61 11.80 -13.18
N ARG A 166 3.78 12.01 -13.81
CA ARG A 166 5.07 12.10 -13.14
C ARG A 166 5.15 13.28 -12.18
N ASP A 167 4.75 14.47 -12.64
CA ASP A 167 4.85 15.69 -11.83
C ASP A 167 3.91 15.60 -10.61
N ARG A 168 2.70 15.07 -10.82
CA ARG A 168 1.75 14.89 -9.71
C ARG A 168 2.18 13.78 -8.74
N LEU A 169 2.78 12.70 -9.23
CA LEU A 169 3.34 11.65 -8.37
C LEU A 169 4.45 12.20 -7.48
N ALA A 170 5.34 13.03 -8.02
CA ALA A 170 6.40 13.66 -7.23
C ALA A 170 5.83 14.57 -6.14
N GLU A 171 4.82 15.40 -6.45
CA GLU A 171 4.14 16.24 -5.47
C GLU A 171 3.49 15.41 -4.34
N LEU A 172 2.77 14.35 -4.70
CA LEU A 172 2.13 13.46 -3.72
C LEU A 172 3.15 12.66 -2.89
N ALA A 173 4.32 12.34 -3.44
CA ALA A 173 5.40 11.68 -2.71
C ALA A 173 6.01 12.59 -1.62
N GLU A 174 6.14 13.90 -1.87
CA GLU A 174 6.56 14.85 -0.84
C GLU A 174 5.52 14.97 0.28
N ILE A 175 4.24 15.01 -0.07
CA ILE A 175 3.14 15.00 0.90
C ILE A 175 3.17 13.70 1.75
N GLU A 176 3.40 12.57 1.12
CA GLU A 176 3.54 11.28 1.81
C GLU A 176 4.70 11.30 2.81
N ALA A 177 5.84 11.85 2.41
CA ALA A 177 7.00 12.01 3.28
C ALA A 177 6.70 12.91 4.49
N GLU A 178 5.98 14.01 4.31
CA GLU A 178 5.55 14.88 5.41
C GLU A 178 4.57 14.19 6.37
N ILE A 179 3.69 13.33 5.86
CA ILE A 179 2.78 12.53 6.68
C ILE A 179 3.56 11.56 7.56
N LEU A 180 4.53 10.85 6.98
CA LEU A 180 5.34 9.86 7.70
C LEU A 180 6.40 10.47 8.63
N ALA A 181 6.81 11.71 8.41
CA ALA A 181 7.69 12.44 9.34
C ALA A 181 7.05 12.65 10.72
N LYS A 182 5.72 12.53 10.82
CA LYS A 182 4.99 12.61 12.09
C LYS A 182 4.88 11.22 12.72
N PRO A 183 5.47 10.98 13.91
CA PRO A 183 5.46 9.67 14.51
C PRO A 183 4.04 9.19 14.77
N GLY A 184 3.72 8.00 14.28
CA GLY A 184 2.47 7.32 14.56
C GLY A 184 2.37 6.91 16.03
N ARG A 185 1.16 6.92 16.61
CA ARG A 185 0.92 6.53 18.01
C ARG A 185 1.21 5.06 18.30
N ARG A 186 1.17 4.20 17.30
CA ARG A 186 1.37 2.76 17.39
C ARG A 186 2.06 2.26 16.13
N PRO A 187 2.94 1.26 16.23
CA PRO A 187 3.52 0.66 15.03
C PRO A 187 2.41 0.02 14.16
N ARG A 188 2.43 0.37 12.91
CA ARG A 188 1.57 -0.12 11.84
C ARG A 188 2.42 -0.41 10.62
N LEU A 189 1.85 -1.07 9.64
CA LEU A 189 2.53 -1.23 8.35
C LEU A 189 2.83 0.15 7.74
N HIS A 190 1.89 1.10 7.86
CA HIS A 190 2.04 2.48 7.39
C HIS A 190 1.97 3.49 8.56
N SER A 191 3.03 3.56 9.36
CA SER A 191 3.15 4.54 10.46
C SER A 191 4.57 5.07 10.57
#